data_562d99a50f8343de004fb95ba4dd098e
#
_entry.id   562d99a50f8343de004fb95ba4dd098e
#
_cell.length_a   1.000
_cell.length_b   1.000
_cell.length_c   1.000
_cell.angle_alpha   90.00
_cell.angle_beta   90.00
_cell.angle_gamma   90.00
#
_symmetry.space_group_name_H-M   'P 1'
#
loop_
_entity.id
_entity.type
_entity.pdbx_description
1 polymer ?
#
loop_
_entity_poly.entity_id
_entity_poly.type
_entity_poly.pdbx_seq_one_letter_code
_entity_poly.pdbx_strand_id
1 'polypeptide(L)'
;LQQAFVSNNKIEFIDCIDKDIINHCKKYSITKGEVALCYEEFVNTICSNINTFEFLTFDYGDKFPRNDFSTRVYEKHNVYPIFEDNLNLEKLFKNSDITYDVHFNYLSDCFKSNGIEKIKFSTQLKSLIEFGLLDLLEILKANVSEDEYLRQTQKVKILLEPTGMG
;
A
#
# COMPACT_ATOMS: atom_id res chain seq x y z
N LEU A 1 -19.66 -8.37 -13.58
CA LEU A 1 -18.50 -8.33 -12.69
C LEU A 1 -18.28 -9.71 -12.08
N GLN A 2 -17.03 -10.17 -12.01
CA GLN A 2 -16.65 -11.40 -11.33
C GLN A 2 -15.79 -11.07 -10.12
N GLN A 3 -15.83 -11.92 -9.11
CA GLN A 3 -14.96 -11.86 -7.93
C GLN A 3 -14.19 -13.18 -7.78
N ALA A 4 -12.98 -13.09 -7.24
CA ALA A 4 -12.19 -14.27 -6.90
C ALA A 4 -12.78 -14.95 -5.66
N PHE A 5 -12.88 -16.26 -5.69
CA PHE A 5 -13.32 -17.10 -4.60
C PHE A 5 -12.30 -18.22 -4.38
N VAL A 6 -11.91 -18.45 -3.13
CA VAL A 6 -10.97 -19.50 -2.79
C VAL A 6 -11.72 -20.74 -2.31
N SER A 7 -11.59 -21.84 -3.03
CA SER A 7 -12.18 -23.12 -2.69
C SER A 7 -11.19 -24.26 -2.99
N ASN A 8 -11.07 -25.20 -2.05
CA ASN A 8 -10.20 -26.38 -2.22
C ASN A 8 -8.78 -26.05 -2.74
N ASN A 9 -8.17 -25.03 -2.14
CA ASN A 9 -6.83 -24.55 -2.50
C ASN A 9 -6.69 -24.00 -3.94
N LYS A 10 -7.80 -23.60 -4.54
CA LYS A 10 -7.85 -23.01 -5.88
C LYS A 10 -8.58 -21.68 -5.83
N ILE A 11 -8.18 -20.77 -6.70
CA ILE A 11 -8.87 -19.51 -6.93
C ILE A 11 -9.77 -19.71 -8.16
N GLU A 12 -11.05 -19.46 -7.99
CA GLU A 12 -12.05 -19.49 -9.03
C GLU A 12 -12.74 -18.15 -9.16
N PHE A 13 -13.11 -17.75 -10.36
CA PHE A 13 -13.88 -16.52 -10.57
C PHE A 13 -15.35 -16.87 -10.68
N ILE A 14 -16.15 -16.25 -9.82
CA ILE A 14 -17.60 -16.39 -9.78
C ILE A 14 -18.28 -15.04 -10.00
N ASP A 15 -19.55 -15.05 -10.39
CA ASP A 15 -20.30 -13.81 -10.55
C ASP A 15 -20.41 -13.07 -9.22
N CYS A 16 -20.05 -11.79 -9.24
CA CYS A 16 -20.13 -10.93 -8.08
C CYS A 16 -21.55 -10.44 -7.88
N ILE A 17 -22.16 -10.83 -6.75
CA ILE A 17 -23.51 -10.40 -6.33
C ILE A 17 -23.45 -9.37 -5.19
N ASP A 18 -22.28 -9.12 -4.65
CA ASP A 18 -22.05 -8.16 -3.57
C ASP A 18 -22.20 -6.72 -4.11
N LYS A 19 -23.22 -6.03 -3.59
CA LYS A 19 -23.56 -4.67 -4.04
C LYS A 19 -22.50 -3.64 -3.64
N ASP A 20 -21.83 -3.85 -2.53
CA ASP A 20 -20.81 -2.91 -2.04
C ASP A 20 -19.57 -3.00 -2.92
N ILE A 21 -19.12 -4.20 -3.28
CA ILE A 21 -18.05 -4.40 -4.25
C ILE A 21 -18.44 -3.80 -5.61
N ILE A 22 -19.65 -4.08 -6.10
CA ILE A 22 -20.12 -3.57 -7.40
C ILE A 22 -20.15 -2.03 -7.41
N ASN A 23 -20.67 -1.42 -6.36
CA ASN A 23 -20.75 0.03 -6.24
C ASN A 23 -19.37 0.67 -6.12
N HIS A 24 -18.47 0.05 -5.35
CA HIS A 24 -17.09 0.48 -5.22
C HIS A 24 -16.36 0.45 -6.58
N CYS A 25 -16.46 -0.65 -7.30
CA CYS A 25 -15.86 -0.78 -8.64
C CYS A 25 -16.38 0.28 -9.60
N LYS A 26 -17.70 0.57 -9.58
CA LYS A 26 -18.29 1.63 -10.39
C LYS A 26 -17.79 3.01 -10.00
N LYS A 27 -17.77 3.33 -8.70
CA LYS A 27 -17.33 4.63 -8.16
C LYS A 27 -15.90 4.97 -8.58
N TYR A 28 -14.99 4.00 -8.52
CA TYR A 28 -13.58 4.20 -8.78
C TYR A 28 -13.13 3.72 -10.17
N SER A 29 -14.07 3.30 -11.03
CA SER A 29 -13.78 2.79 -12.38
C SER A 29 -12.80 1.60 -12.38
N ILE A 30 -12.94 0.70 -11.41
CA ILE A 30 -12.13 -0.51 -11.31
C ILE A 30 -12.70 -1.55 -12.27
N THR A 31 -11.93 -1.93 -13.27
CA THR A 31 -12.29 -2.98 -14.23
C THR A 31 -11.64 -4.32 -13.89
N LYS A 32 -10.48 -4.28 -13.22
CA LYS A 32 -9.73 -5.43 -12.74
C LYS A 32 -8.85 -4.98 -11.55
N GLY A 33 -8.75 -5.76 -10.50
CA GLY A 33 -7.90 -5.45 -9.35
C GLY A 33 -8.51 -5.85 -8.01
N GLU A 34 -7.92 -5.36 -6.95
CA GLU A 34 -8.32 -5.57 -5.57
C GLU A 34 -9.32 -4.51 -5.12
N VAL A 35 -10.20 -4.91 -4.19
CA VAL A 35 -11.13 -4.01 -3.50
C VAL A 35 -11.00 -4.21 -1.99
N ALA A 36 -10.49 -3.21 -1.29
CA ALA A 36 -10.23 -3.25 0.14
C ALA A 36 -11.33 -2.51 0.93
N LEU A 37 -12.55 -3.06 1.00
CA LEU A 37 -13.67 -2.43 1.72
C LEU A 37 -13.37 -2.18 3.20
N CYS A 38 -12.43 -2.91 3.79
CA CYS A 38 -12.00 -2.75 5.20
C CYS A 38 -11.42 -1.36 5.53
N TYR A 39 -11.06 -0.53 4.56
CA TYR A 39 -10.56 0.81 4.83
C TYR A 39 -11.60 1.69 5.54
N GLU A 40 -12.88 1.54 5.24
CA GLU A 40 -13.94 2.30 5.92
C GLU A 40 -13.98 1.97 7.41
N GLU A 41 -14.02 0.70 7.77
CA GLU A 41 -14.00 0.26 9.16
C GLU A 41 -12.73 0.70 9.90
N PHE A 42 -11.58 0.54 9.26
CA PHE A 42 -10.28 0.95 9.79
C PHE A 42 -10.27 2.45 10.12
N VAL A 43 -10.64 3.31 9.17
CA VAL A 43 -10.66 4.77 9.35
C VAL A 43 -11.71 5.19 10.37
N ASN A 44 -12.91 4.61 10.32
CA ASN A 44 -13.97 4.87 11.30
C ASN A 44 -13.51 4.54 12.72
N THR A 45 -12.79 3.43 12.90
CA THR A 45 -12.23 3.03 14.20
C THR A 45 -11.24 4.07 14.73
N ILE A 46 -10.34 4.57 13.89
CA ILE A 46 -9.39 5.62 14.29
C ILE A 46 -10.14 6.91 14.68
N CYS A 47 -11.00 7.40 13.79
CA CYS A 47 -11.69 8.66 13.98
C CYS A 47 -12.67 8.66 15.15
N SER A 48 -13.25 7.51 15.48
CA SER A 48 -14.18 7.37 16.62
C SER A 48 -13.49 7.28 17.98
N ASN A 49 -12.23 6.86 18.01
CA ASN A 49 -11.50 6.63 19.27
C ASN A 49 -10.44 7.68 19.58
N ILE A 50 -10.07 8.53 18.61
CA ILE A 50 -8.99 9.51 18.76
C ILE A 50 -9.48 10.88 18.31
N ASN A 51 -9.52 11.84 19.24
CA ASN A 51 -10.03 13.20 18.96
C ASN A 51 -9.07 14.06 18.12
N THR A 52 -7.76 13.86 18.29
CA THR A 52 -6.74 14.63 17.58
C THR A 52 -5.57 13.71 17.26
N PHE A 53 -5.22 13.59 15.98
CA PHE A 53 -4.13 12.72 15.52
C PHE A 53 -3.51 13.24 14.23
N GLU A 54 -2.30 12.79 13.98
CA GLU A 54 -1.68 12.80 12.66
C GLU A 54 -1.51 11.36 12.21
N PHE A 55 -1.98 11.04 11.02
CA PHE A 55 -1.83 9.72 10.40
C PHE A 55 -0.86 9.82 9.24
N LEU A 56 0.25 9.12 9.36
CA LEU A 56 1.28 9.03 8.32
C LEU A 56 1.44 7.58 7.91
N THR A 57 1.39 7.32 6.62
CA THR A 57 1.68 5.99 6.06
C THR A 57 2.58 6.14 4.84
N PHE A 58 3.52 5.20 4.68
CA PHE A 58 4.28 4.95 3.47
C PHE A 58 3.94 3.55 3.01
N ASP A 59 3.42 3.44 1.80
CA ASP A 59 3.07 2.15 1.23
C ASP A 59 3.11 2.20 -0.29
N TYR A 60 3.13 1.04 -0.92
CA TYR A 60 3.00 0.92 -2.37
C TYR A 60 1.57 1.20 -2.79
N GLY A 61 1.41 1.86 -3.92
CA GLY A 61 0.10 2.15 -4.47
C GLY A 61 0.06 3.43 -5.29
N ASP A 62 -1.15 3.79 -5.71
CA ASP A 62 -1.39 5.02 -6.46
C ASP A 62 -2.73 5.66 -6.03
N LYS A 63 -2.94 6.89 -6.47
CA LYS A 63 -4.22 7.60 -6.34
C LYS A 63 -5.35 6.87 -7.06
N PHE A 64 -5.07 6.32 -8.21
CA PHE A 64 -6.03 5.67 -9.08
C PHE A 64 -5.81 4.16 -9.10
N PRO A 65 -6.87 3.37 -9.32
CA PRO A 65 -6.72 1.93 -9.43
C PRO A 65 -5.86 1.58 -10.65
N ARG A 66 -4.98 0.63 -10.48
CA ARG A 66 -4.07 0.15 -11.52
C ARG A 66 -4.81 -0.54 -12.69
N ASN A 67 -6.03 -1.00 -12.46
CA ASN A 67 -6.81 -1.83 -13.39
C ASN A 67 -6.10 -3.13 -13.80
N ASP A 68 -5.33 -3.67 -12.88
CA ASP A 68 -4.73 -5.00 -12.89
C ASP A 68 -4.51 -5.48 -11.45
N PHE A 69 -4.31 -6.79 -11.27
CA PHE A 69 -4.01 -7.33 -9.95
C PHE A 69 -2.58 -6.99 -9.53
N SER A 70 -2.46 -6.50 -8.30
CA SER A 70 -1.19 -6.20 -7.65
C SER A 70 -0.86 -7.18 -6.53
N THR A 71 -1.82 -8.03 -6.14
CA THR A 71 -1.66 -8.97 -5.04
C THR A 71 -0.54 -9.96 -5.30
N ARG A 72 0.40 -9.98 -4.37
CA ARG A 72 1.61 -10.81 -4.41
C ARG A 72 1.77 -11.54 -3.09
N VAL A 73 2.35 -12.72 -3.17
CA VAL A 73 2.70 -13.57 -2.02
C VAL A 73 4.21 -13.59 -1.88
N TYR A 74 4.70 -13.26 -0.70
CA TYR A 74 6.12 -13.28 -0.34
C TYR A 74 6.39 -14.47 0.57
N GLU A 75 7.09 -15.49 0.04
CA GLU A 75 7.57 -16.63 0.81
C GLU A 75 9.10 -16.60 0.83
N LYS A 76 9.69 -16.29 1.98
CA LYS A 76 11.15 -16.15 2.16
C LYS A 76 11.71 -15.07 1.22
N HIS A 77 12.44 -15.48 0.16
CA HIS A 77 13.04 -14.57 -0.85
C HIS A 77 12.33 -14.64 -2.20
N ASN A 78 11.20 -15.37 -2.28
CA ASN A 78 10.44 -15.51 -3.52
C ASN A 78 9.19 -14.66 -3.48
N VAL A 79 8.80 -14.14 -4.64
CA VAL A 79 7.58 -13.35 -4.85
C VAL A 79 6.76 -14.02 -5.94
N TYR A 80 5.50 -14.27 -5.64
CA TYR A 80 4.57 -14.93 -6.56
C TYR A 80 3.34 -14.06 -6.77
N PRO A 81 2.88 -13.82 -8.01
CA PRO A 81 1.54 -13.30 -8.24
C PRO A 81 0.49 -14.22 -7.63
N ILE A 82 -0.56 -13.66 -7.01
CA ILE A 82 -1.58 -14.48 -6.32
C ILE A 82 -2.30 -15.47 -7.25
N PHE A 83 -2.33 -15.18 -8.57
CA PHE A 83 -2.96 -16.01 -9.58
C PHE A 83 -1.94 -16.85 -10.37
N GLU A 84 -0.75 -17.06 -9.83
CA GLU A 84 0.24 -17.94 -10.46
C GLU A 84 -0.24 -19.38 -10.45
N ASP A 85 -0.07 -20.07 -11.58
CA ASP A 85 -0.44 -21.48 -11.72
C ASP A 85 0.31 -22.35 -10.70
N ASN A 86 -0.41 -23.28 -10.08
CA ASN A 86 0.11 -24.21 -9.08
C ASN A 86 0.53 -23.59 -7.73
N LEU A 87 0.15 -22.36 -7.44
CA LEU A 87 0.36 -21.78 -6.13
C LEU A 87 -0.44 -22.57 -5.07
N ASN A 88 0.25 -23.11 -4.07
CA ASN A 88 -0.39 -23.86 -2.98
C ASN A 88 -0.79 -22.90 -1.85
N LEU A 89 -2.02 -22.36 -1.92
CA LEU A 89 -2.54 -21.36 -0.98
C LEU A 89 -2.61 -21.89 0.46
N GLU A 90 -2.93 -23.18 0.65
CA GLU A 90 -3.00 -23.79 1.98
C GLU A 90 -1.62 -23.82 2.65
N LYS A 91 -0.58 -24.16 1.90
CA LYS A 91 0.80 -24.17 2.40
C LYS A 91 1.31 -22.75 2.69
N LEU A 92 0.89 -21.77 1.90
CA LEU A 92 1.30 -20.38 2.03
C LEU A 92 0.59 -19.67 3.19
N PHE A 93 -0.63 -20.10 3.52
CA PHE A 93 -1.39 -19.51 4.60
C PHE A 93 -0.61 -19.58 5.93
N LYS A 94 -0.45 -18.43 6.59
CA LYS A 94 0.35 -18.23 7.82
C LYS A 94 1.88 -18.42 7.67
N ASN A 95 2.38 -18.74 6.48
CA ASN A 95 3.81 -18.92 6.23
C ASN A 95 4.40 -17.91 5.24
N SER A 96 3.57 -16.97 4.78
CA SER A 96 3.93 -15.97 3.79
C SER A 96 3.20 -14.66 4.06
N ASP A 97 3.74 -13.57 3.55
CA ASP A 97 3.09 -12.27 3.54
C ASP A 97 2.33 -12.11 2.23
N ILE A 98 1.11 -11.60 2.33
CA ILE A 98 0.28 -11.26 1.17
C ILE A 98 0.14 -9.75 1.13
N THR A 99 0.55 -9.14 0.04
CA THR A 99 0.51 -7.70 -0.15
C THR A 99 -0.26 -7.33 -1.41
N TYR A 100 -0.82 -6.14 -1.44
CA TYR A 100 -1.41 -5.51 -2.61
C TYR A 100 -1.23 -4.00 -2.55
N ASP A 101 -1.32 -3.33 -3.70
CA ASP A 101 -1.10 -1.90 -3.80
C ASP A 101 -2.28 -1.11 -3.19
N VAL A 102 -1.97 -0.08 -2.40
CA VAL A 102 -2.98 0.77 -1.75
C VAL A 102 -3.65 1.68 -2.76
N HIS A 103 -4.98 1.72 -2.75
CA HIS A 103 -5.75 2.70 -3.49
C HIS A 103 -5.93 3.97 -2.65
N PHE A 104 -5.00 4.92 -2.79
CA PHE A 104 -4.94 6.10 -1.93
C PHE A 104 -6.11 7.08 -2.07
N ASN A 105 -6.76 7.17 -3.23
CA ASN A 105 -7.98 7.99 -3.33
C ASN A 105 -9.11 7.42 -2.49
N TYR A 106 -9.28 6.09 -2.47
CA TYR A 106 -10.29 5.47 -1.63
C TYR A 106 -9.98 5.68 -0.14
N LEU A 107 -8.73 5.43 0.28
CA LEU A 107 -8.31 5.68 1.65
C LEU A 107 -8.54 7.16 2.05
N SER A 108 -8.21 8.09 1.16
CA SER A 108 -8.46 9.53 1.36
C SER A 108 -9.94 9.85 1.49
N ASP A 109 -10.79 9.23 0.67
CA ASP A 109 -12.23 9.42 0.74
C ASP A 109 -12.83 8.89 2.05
N CYS A 110 -12.30 7.78 2.59
CA CYS A 110 -12.68 7.27 3.90
C CYS A 110 -12.37 8.29 5.01
N PHE A 111 -11.19 8.92 4.99
CA PHE A 111 -10.86 9.98 5.94
C PHE A 111 -11.75 11.23 5.77
N LYS A 112 -12.01 11.66 4.53
CA LYS A 112 -12.90 12.81 4.27
C LYS A 112 -14.32 12.56 4.75
N SER A 113 -14.84 11.36 4.57
CA SER A 113 -16.18 10.97 5.05
C SER A 113 -16.29 11.03 6.58
N ASN A 114 -15.17 11.00 7.29
CA ASN A 114 -15.05 11.18 8.73
C ASN A 114 -14.68 12.62 9.15
N GLY A 115 -14.80 13.60 8.24
CA GLY A 115 -14.57 15.00 8.52
C GLY A 115 -13.09 15.44 8.55
N ILE A 116 -12.17 14.59 8.08
CA ILE A 116 -10.75 14.97 7.99
C ILE A 116 -10.51 15.77 6.71
N GLU A 117 -10.21 17.06 6.88
CA GLU A 117 -10.01 17.99 5.75
C GLU A 117 -8.56 18.06 5.26
N LYS A 118 -7.59 17.90 6.19
CA LYS A 118 -6.16 18.04 5.86
C LYS A 118 -5.58 16.68 5.44
N ILE A 119 -5.68 16.38 4.15
CA ILE A 119 -5.14 15.15 3.57
C ILE A 119 -4.11 15.53 2.51
N LYS A 120 -2.91 14.95 2.62
CA LYS A 120 -1.83 15.13 1.66
C LYS A 120 -1.39 13.77 1.11
N PHE A 121 -1.30 13.68 -0.19
CA PHE A 121 -0.67 12.57 -0.90
C PHE A 121 0.59 13.07 -1.61
N SER A 122 1.67 12.34 -1.45
CA SER A 122 2.98 12.70 -2.00
C SER A 122 3.82 11.44 -2.22
N THR A 123 4.83 11.52 -3.06
CA THR A 123 5.82 10.45 -3.15
C THR A 123 6.68 10.40 -1.87
N GLN A 124 7.22 9.24 -1.54
CA GLN A 124 8.12 9.07 -0.39
C GLN A 124 9.30 10.05 -0.44
N LEU A 125 9.96 10.17 -1.59
CA LEU A 125 11.04 11.14 -1.80
C LEU A 125 10.64 12.56 -1.42
N LYS A 126 9.52 13.04 -1.97
CA LYS A 126 9.04 14.40 -1.70
C LYS A 126 8.71 14.60 -0.23
N SER A 127 8.05 13.63 0.39
CA SER A 127 7.71 13.69 1.82
C SER A 127 8.95 13.71 2.71
N LEU A 128 9.95 12.89 2.43
CA LEU A 128 11.20 12.86 3.20
C LEU A 128 11.97 14.18 3.09
N ILE A 129 12.01 14.80 1.90
CA ILE A 129 12.61 16.13 1.72
C ILE A 129 11.86 17.18 2.55
N GLU A 130 10.54 17.18 2.51
CA GLU A 130 9.71 18.11 3.29
C GLU A 130 9.83 17.89 4.81
N PHE A 131 10.14 16.69 5.25
CA PHE A 131 10.42 16.36 6.66
C PHE A 131 11.86 16.71 7.09
N GLY A 132 12.64 17.37 6.22
CA GLY A 132 13.96 17.88 6.57
C GLY A 132 15.09 16.87 6.33
N LEU A 133 14.93 15.89 5.45
CA LEU A 133 15.99 14.91 5.13
C LEU A 133 17.29 15.60 4.70
N LEU A 134 17.20 16.69 3.90
CA LEU A 134 18.41 17.40 3.42
C LEU A 134 19.16 18.06 4.57
N ASP A 135 18.43 18.69 5.49
CA ASP A 135 19.03 19.31 6.68
C ASP A 135 19.72 18.27 7.58
N LEU A 136 19.09 17.09 7.73
CA LEU A 136 19.69 15.97 8.48
C LEU A 136 20.98 15.46 7.81
N LEU A 137 21.03 15.41 6.48
CA LEU A 137 22.23 15.01 5.74
C LEU A 137 23.35 16.04 5.87
N GLU A 138 23.03 17.33 5.90
CA GLU A 138 24.02 18.39 6.16
C GLU A 138 24.59 18.30 7.58
N ILE A 139 23.72 18.09 8.58
CA ILE A 139 24.15 17.86 9.96
C ILE A 139 25.03 16.62 10.05
N LEU A 140 24.67 15.53 9.41
CA LEU A 140 25.47 14.31 9.38
C LEU A 140 26.85 14.60 8.79
N LYS A 141 26.92 15.27 7.64
CA LYS A 141 28.17 15.61 6.94
C LYS A 141 29.12 16.42 7.83
N ALA A 142 28.58 17.31 8.63
CA ALA A 142 29.38 18.15 9.54
C ALA A 142 29.93 17.39 10.77
N ASN A 143 29.38 16.22 11.10
CA ASN A 143 29.67 15.54 12.38
C ASN A 143 30.34 14.16 12.23
N VAL A 144 30.55 13.67 11.01
CA VAL A 144 31.19 12.36 10.76
C VAL A 144 32.31 12.46 9.74
N SER A 145 33.13 11.41 9.61
CA SER A 145 34.15 11.33 8.56
C SER A 145 33.48 11.21 7.18
N GLU A 146 34.24 11.56 6.13
CA GLU A 146 33.76 11.45 4.75
C GLU A 146 33.36 10.02 4.38
N ASP A 147 34.11 9.02 4.78
CA ASP A 147 33.78 7.60 4.54
C ASP A 147 32.46 7.21 5.22
N GLU A 148 32.26 7.63 6.45
CA GLU A 148 31.00 7.36 7.17
C GLU A 148 29.82 8.08 6.52
N TYR A 149 30.01 9.35 6.12
CA TYR A 149 28.97 10.09 5.39
C TYR A 149 28.58 9.40 4.10
N LEU A 150 29.53 8.96 3.30
CA LEU A 150 29.27 8.21 2.06
C LEU A 150 28.55 6.91 2.33
N ARG A 151 28.93 6.17 3.36
CA ARG A 151 28.27 4.93 3.76
C ARG A 151 26.81 5.13 4.16
N GLN A 152 26.51 6.18 4.91
CA GLN A 152 25.14 6.49 5.35
C GLN A 152 24.27 7.03 4.20
N THR A 153 24.82 7.90 3.36
CA THR A 153 24.08 8.44 2.21
C THR A 153 23.73 7.36 1.18
N GLN A 154 24.54 6.31 1.02
CA GLN A 154 24.17 5.17 0.18
C GLN A 154 22.92 4.45 0.67
N LYS A 155 22.74 4.32 2.00
CA LYS A 155 21.50 3.73 2.57
C LYS A 155 20.29 4.62 2.33
N VAL A 156 20.47 5.94 2.48
CA VAL A 156 19.39 6.92 2.22
C VAL A 156 19.00 6.89 0.75
N LYS A 157 19.94 6.73 -0.17
CA LYS A 157 19.67 6.65 -1.60
C LYS A 157 18.67 5.57 -1.96
N ILE A 158 18.72 4.40 -1.31
CA ILE A 158 17.77 3.31 -1.51
C ILE A 158 16.33 3.74 -1.18
N LEU A 159 16.16 4.58 -0.15
CA LEU A 159 14.84 5.11 0.24
C LEU A 159 14.29 6.14 -0.76
N LEU A 160 15.16 6.72 -1.58
CA LEU A 160 14.81 7.80 -2.52
C LEU A 160 14.60 7.30 -3.95
N GLU A 161 14.98 6.07 -4.26
CA GLU A 161 14.82 5.51 -5.60
C GLU A 161 13.36 5.09 -5.83
N PRO A 162 12.70 5.59 -6.91
CA PRO A 162 11.30 5.25 -7.20
C PRO A 162 11.08 3.77 -7.51
N THR A 163 12.15 3.04 -7.82
CA THR A 163 12.15 1.64 -8.27
C THR A 163 12.74 0.67 -7.26
N GLY A 164 13.11 1.15 -6.08
CA GLY A 164 13.93 0.41 -5.13
C GLY A 164 13.28 -0.78 -4.43
N MET A 165 11.99 -1.01 -4.64
CA MET A 165 11.28 -2.18 -4.14
C MET A 165 10.06 -2.46 -5.03
N GLY A 166 10.30 -2.74 -6.29
CA GLY A 166 9.28 -3.19 -7.24
C GLY A 166 9.07 -4.68 -7.17
#